data_52fd9891af3cebbda94681928c328bf0
#
_entry.id   52fd9891af3cebbda94681928c328bf0
#
_cell.length_a   1.000
_cell.length_b   1.000
_cell.length_c   1.000
_cell.angle_alpha   90.00
_cell.angle_beta   90.00
_cell.angle_gamma   90.00
#
_symmetry.space_group_name_H-M   'P 1'
#
loop_
_entity.id
_entity.type
_entity.pdbx_description
1 polymer ?
#
loop_
_entity_poly.entity_id
_entity_poly.type
_entity_poly.pdbx_seq_one_letter_code
_entity_poly.pdbx_strand_id
1 'polypeptide(L)'
;MAKTPLQFRHNGRDVTIFVDGGTNLLVALRELIGDMTPKFGCGQGGCGTCSVLIDGELHLSCLTLAETVAGRSVETLDGIKDGPNLHPLQRAFADNFAAQCGYCTPGMLMAAKALLDRNPQPSRAEVVEAISGNICRCTGYEPIINAVLAAASGGRARA
;
A
#
# COMPACT_ATOMS: atom_id res chain seq x y z
N MET A 1 -25.90 11.25 -13.44
CA MET A 1 -26.34 10.19 -12.50
C MET A 1 -26.31 10.75 -11.10
N ALA A 2 -27.20 10.31 -10.19
CA ALA A 2 -27.16 10.76 -8.80
C ALA A 2 -25.93 10.16 -8.12
N LYS A 3 -25.12 10.98 -7.44
CA LYS A 3 -23.99 10.53 -6.65
C LYS A 3 -24.48 9.90 -5.36
N THR A 4 -23.89 8.78 -4.96
CA THR A 4 -24.22 8.06 -3.73
C THR A 4 -23.23 8.44 -2.64
N PRO A 5 -23.69 8.77 -1.41
CA PRO A 5 -22.80 9.01 -0.29
C PRO A 5 -22.12 7.69 0.12
N LEU A 6 -20.80 7.73 0.29
CA LEU A 6 -19.98 6.62 0.73
C LEU A 6 -19.23 7.02 2.00
N GLN A 7 -19.50 6.30 3.09
CA GLN A 7 -18.84 6.49 4.38
C GLN A 7 -17.92 5.32 4.67
N PHE A 8 -16.68 5.59 5.03
CA PHE A 8 -15.69 4.59 5.43
C PHE A 8 -14.58 5.26 6.25
N ARG A 9 -13.70 4.45 6.85
CA ARG A 9 -12.54 4.94 7.58
C ARG A 9 -11.33 4.95 6.67
N HIS A 10 -10.74 6.13 6.43
CA HIS A 10 -9.52 6.31 5.64
C HIS A 10 -8.37 6.74 6.58
N ASN A 11 -7.33 5.91 6.66
CA ASN A 11 -6.15 6.15 7.50
C ASN A 11 -6.54 6.54 8.95
N GLY A 12 -7.48 5.78 9.53
CA GLY A 12 -7.95 5.98 10.89
C GLY A 12 -8.97 7.12 11.09
N ARG A 13 -9.35 7.85 10.02
CA ARG A 13 -10.31 8.95 10.07
C ARG A 13 -11.59 8.59 9.34
N ASP A 14 -12.74 8.89 9.92
CA ASP A 14 -14.02 8.72 9.25
C ASP A 14 -14.17 9.77 8.14
N VAL A 15 -14.47 9.32 6.93
CA VAL A 15 -14.66 10.17 5.76
C VAL A 15 -15.99 9.89 5.09
N THR A 16 -16.57 10.92 4.50
CA THR A 16 -17.77 10.82 3.65
C THR A 16 -17.47 11.46 2.31
N ILE A 17 -17.60 10.71 1.25
CA ILE A 17 -17.44 11.18 -0.13
C ILE A 17 -18.67 10.85 -0.94
N PHE A 18 -18.82 11.48 -2.10
CA PHE A 18 -19.91 11.21 -3.03
C PHE A 18 -19.34 10.58 -4.30
N VAL A 19 -19.74 9.36 -4.61
CA VAL A 19 -19.25 8.59 -5.75
C VAL A 19 -20.34 8.37 -6.80
N ASP A 20 -19.91 8.32 -8.05
CA ASP A 20 -20.76 7.81 -9.13
C ASP A 20 -20.72 6.28 -9.11
N GLY A 21 -21.81 5.62 -9.49
CA GLY A 21 -21.86 4.15 -9.54
C GLY A 21 -20.78 3.57 -10.44
N GLY A 22 -20.07 2.56 -9.94
CA GLY A 22 -18.96 1.92 -10.64
C GLY A 22 -17.61 2.64 -10.49
N THR A 23 -17.53 3.70 -9.68
CA THR A 23 -16.22 4.34 -9.35
C THR A 23 -15.31 3.34 -8.65
N ASN A 24 -14.07 3.14 -9.14
CA ASN A 24 -13.12 2.32 -8.43
C ASN A 24 -12.49 3.06 -7.25
N LEU A 25 -12.00 2.30 -6.27
CA LEU A 25 -11.44 2.85 -5.04
C LEU A 25 -10.20 3.73 -5.29
N LEU A 26 -9.39 3.41 -6.29
CA LEU A 26 -8.20 4.21 -6.64
C LEU A 26 -8.58 5.64 -7.04
N VAL A 27 -9.61 5.78 -7.89
CA VAL A 27 -10.15 7.09 -8.29
C VAL A 27 -10.73 7.81 -7.07
N ALA A 28 -11.51 7.11 -6.24
CA ALA A 28 -12.09 7.69 -5.03
C ALA A 28 -11.00 8.24 -4.08
N LEU A 29 -9.94 7.48 -3.83
CA LEU A 29 -8.83 7.90 -2.97
C LEU A 29 -8.09 9.11 -3.56
N ARG A 30 -7.75 9.07 -4.85
CA ARG A 30 -6.92 10.10 -5.47
C ARG A 30 -7.68 11.38 -5.78
N GLU A 31 -8.86 11.26 -6.40
CA GLU A 31 -9.57 12.42 -6.95
C GLU A 31 -10.60 13.02 -5.99
N LEU A 32 -11.15 12.22 -5.06
CA LEU A 32 -12.17 12.71 -4.13
C LEU A 32 -11.64 12.96 -2.73
N ILE A 33 -10.64 12.20 -2.27
CA ILE A 33 -9.99 12.38 -0.96
C ILE A 33 -8.69 13.20 -1.11
N GLY A 34 -8.01 13.09 -2.25
CA GLY A 34 -6.72 13.74 -2.48
C GLY A 34 -5.52 12.92 -1.98
N ASP A 35 -5.72 11.63 -1.64
CA ASP A 35 -4.62 10.74 -1.29
C ASP A 35 -3.90 10.26 -2.54
N MET A 36 -2.75 10.84 -2.80
CA MET A 36 -1.92 10.56 -3.97
C MET A 36 -0.90 9.43 -3.75
N THR A 37 -0.94 8.77 -2.59
CA THR A 37 0.00 7.67 -2.29
C THR A 37 -0.30 6.40 -3.10
N PRO A 38 -1.54 5.90 -3.26
CA PRO A 38 -1.80 4.84 -4.22
C PRO A 38 -1.59 5.34 -5.65
N LYS A 39 -0.85 4.59 -6.47
CA LYS A 39 -0.48 5.04 -7.83
C LYS A 39 -1.29 4.33 -8.90
N PHE A 40 -1.64 5.07 -9.97
CA PHE A 40 -2.23 4.50 -11.16
C PHE A 40 -1.11 4.00 -12.08
N GLY A 41 -0.97 2.67 -12.24
CA GLY A 41 0.03 2.07 -13.13
C GLY A 41 -0.60 1.37 -14.33
N CYS A 42 -1.35 0.29 -14.13
CA CYS A 42 -1.88 -0.53 -15.22
C CYS A 42 -3.41 -0.48 -15.36
N GLY A 43 -4.17 -0.21 -14.29
CA GLY A 43 -5.63 -0.22 -14.28
C GLY A 43 -6.28 -1.61 -14.46
N GLN A 44 -5.48 -2.68 -14.46
CA GLN A 44 -5.93 -4.06 -14.77
C GLN A 44 -5.39 -5.11 -13.80
N GLY A 45 -4.87 -4.70 -12.63
CA GLY A 45 -4.45 -5.60 -11.57
C GLY A 45 -3.07 -6.22 -11.72
N GLY A 46 -2.30 -5.90 -12.77
CA GLY A 46 -1.03 -6.57 -13.05
C GLY A 46 0.22 -5.94 -12.41
N CYS A 47 0.14 -4.72 -11.83
CA CYS A 47 1.36 -4.02 -11.42
C CYS A 47 1.50 -3.74 -9.91
N GLY A 48 0.44 -3.84 -9.14
CA GLY A 48 0.46 -3.66 -7.69
C GLY A 48 0.70 -2.22 -7.17
N THR A 49 0.91 -1.22 -8.04
CA THR A 49 1.23 0.16 -7.59
C THR A 49 0.09 0.84 -6.85
N CYS A 50 -1.14 0.34 -7.01
CA CYS A 50 -2.35 0.82 -6.37
C CYS A 50 -2.73 0.03 -5.11
N SER A 51 -1.85 -0.81 -4.58
CA SER A 51 -2.11 -1.63 -3.39
C SER A 51 -2.44 -0.78 -2.17
N VAL A 52 -3.49 -1.19 -1.46
CA VAL A 52 -3.96 -0.62 -0.20
C VAL A 52 -4.36 -1.76 0.74
N LEU A 53 -4.52 -1.49 2.04
CA LEU A 53 -5.13 -2.46 2.95
C LEU A 53 -6.59 -2.09 3.17
N ILE A 54 -7.46 -3.09 3.11
CA ILE A 54 -8.88 -2.98 3.48
C ILE A 54 -9.13 -3.96 4.61
N ASP A 55 -9.42 -3.44 5.80
CA ASP A 55 -9.52 -4.22 7.05
C ASP A 55 -8.28 -5.09 7.32
N GLY A 56 -7.09 -4.58 6.97
CA GLY A 56 -5.81 -5.27 7.15
C GLY A 56 -5.41 -6.20 6.00
N GLU A 57 -6.29 -6.47 5.04
CA GLU A 57 -6.01 -7.34 3.90
C GLU A 57 -5.58 -6.55 2.65
N LEU A 58 -4.61 -7.08 1.89
CA LEU A 58 -4.06 -6.43 0.71
C LEU A 58 -5.04 -6.49 -0.48
N HIS A 59 -5.38 -5.33 -1.02
CA HIS A 59 -6.27 -5.18 -2.17
C HIS A 59 -5.67 -4.26 -3.24
N LEU A 60 -6.09 -4.49 -4.48
CA LEU A 60 -5.76 -3.62 -5.62
C LEU A 60 -6.88 -2.59 -5.81
N SER A 61 -6.66 -1.35 -5.38
CA SER A 61 -7.70 -0.32 -5.40
C SER A 61 -8.24 0.01 -6.80
N CYS A 62 -7.48 -0.24 -7.86
CA CYS A 62 -7.95 -0.06 -9.24
C CYS A 62 -9.01 -1.09 -9.68
N LEU A 63 -9.08 -2.24 -9.02
CA LEU A 63 -10.05 -3.31 -9.27
C LEU A 63 -11.15 -3.40 -8.19
N THR A 64 -11.04 -2.61 -7.14
CA THR A 64 -12.02 -2.57 -6.04
C THR A 64 -13.04 -1.48 -6.34
N LEU A 65 -14.33 -1.80 -6.34
CA LEU A 65 -15.39 -0.78 -6.42
C LEU A 65 -15.45 0.02 -5.11
N ALA A 66 -15.55 1.34 -5.20
CA ALA A 66 -15.57 2.21 -4.03
C ALA A 66 -16.73 1.87 -3.08
N GLU A 67 -17.89 1.53 -3.61
CA GLU A 67 -19.06 1.19 -2.80
C GLU A 67 -18.83 -0.03 -1.88
N THR A 68 -17.91 -0.93 -2.24
CA THR A 68 -17.63 -2.15 -1.45
C THR A 68 -16.86 -1.89 -0.16
N VAL A 69 -16.31 -0.68 0.02
CA VAL A 69 -15.62 -0.31 1.26
C VAL A 69 -16.49 0.47 2.25
N ALA A 70 -17.81 0.56 1.98
CA ALA A 70 -18.75 1.21 2.91
C ALA A 70 -18.63 0.60 4.31
N GLY A 71 -18.38 1.44 5.32
CA GLY A 71 -18.22 1.04 6.72
C GLY A 71 -16.90 0.32 7.05
N ARG A 72 -16.02 0.10 6.07
CA ARG A 72 -14.73 -0.60 6.23
C ARG A 72 -13.59 0.37 6.51
N SER A 73 -12.43 -0.16 6.90
CA SER A 73 -11.20 0.60 7.08
C SER A 73 -10.29 0.44 5.87
N VAL A 74 -9.89 1.56 5.27
CA VAL A 74 -8.93 1.61 4.17
C VAL A 74 -7.67 2.29 4.64
N GLU A 75 -6.53 1.60 4.56
CA GLU A 75 -5.22 2.13 4.92
C GLU A 75 -4.34 2.23 3.68
N THR A 76 -3.68 3.36 3.53
CA THR A 76 -2.71 3.64 2.47
C THR A 76 -1.34 3.96 3.07
N LEU A 77 -0.35 4.19 2.21
CA LEU A 77 1.01 4.53 2.69
C LEU A 77 1.03 5.76 3.60
N ASP A 78 0.15 6.73 3.41
CA ASP A 78 0.12 7.92 4.27
C ASP A 78 -0.37 7.60 5.69
N GLY A 79 -1.14 6.52 5.84
CA GLY A 79 -1.69 6.08 7.13
C GLY A 79 -0.73 5.29 8.01
N ILE A 80 0.35 4.70 7.45
CA ILE A 80 1.22 3.81 8.24
C ILE A 80 2.25 4.54 9.10
N LYS A 81 2.48 5.83 8.89
CA LYS A 81 3.40 6.63 9.70
C LYS A 81 2.81 6.94 11.09
N ASP A 82 3.67 7.04 12.09
CA ASP A 82 3.29 7.45 13.45
C ASP A 82 3.64 8.94 13.66
N GLY A 83 2.68 9.81 13.39
CA GLY A 83 2.88 11.26 13.45
C GLY A 83 4.04 11.72 12.54
N PRO A 84 5.08 12.37 13.10
CA PRO A 84 6.25 12.80 12.33
C PRO A 84 7.24 11.65 12.05
N ASN A 85 7.05 10.47 12.65
CA ASN A 85 7.98 9.36 12.55
C ASN A 85 7.63 8.45 11.38
N LEU A 86 8.67 8.02 10.66
CA LEU A 86 8.53 7.00 9.63
C LEU A 86 8.23 5.65 10.27
N HIS A 87 7.33 4.90 9.65
CA HIS A 87 7.14 3.49 9.98
C HIS A 87 8.46 2.72 9.78
N PRO A 88 8.76 1.67 10.57
CA PRO A 88 10.00 0.87 10.41
C PRO A 88 10.27 0.39 8.98
N LEU A 89 9.24 -0.02 8.24
CA LEU A 89 9.34 -0.35 6.81
C LEU A 89 9.79 0.84 5.95
N GLN A 90 9.23 2.03 6.17
CA GLN A 90 9.63 3.23 5.41
C GLN A 90 11.09 3.58 5.68
N ARG A 91 11.52 3.49 6.94
CA ARG A 91 12.90 3.69 7.34
C ARG A 91 13.82 2.67 6.67
N ALA A 92 13.48 1.38 6.75
CA ALA A 92 14.27 0.32 6.14
C ALA A 92 14.39 0.47 4.61
N PHE A 93 13.32 0.93 3.93
CA PHE A 93 13.38 1.24 2.50
C PHE A 93 14.36 2.37 2.18
N ALA A 94 14.41 3.41 3.00
CA ALA A 94 15.37 4.50 2.85
C ALA A 94 16.81 4.02 3.10
N ASP A 95 17.03 3.31 4.21
CA ASP A 95 18.35 2.86 4.65
C ASP A 95 18.97 1.80 3.71
N ASN A 96 18.14 1.02 3.01
CA ASN A 96 18.58 -0.01 2.05
C ASN A 96 18.50 0.42 0.57
N PHE A 97 18.27 1.71 0.29
CA PHE A 97 18.13 2.23 -1.08
C PHE A 97 17.07 1.47 -1.90
N ALA A 98 16.00 1.03 -1.25
CA ALA A 98 14.94 0.22 -1.85
C ALA A 98 13.98 1.01 -2.76
N ALA A 99 14.22 2.30 -2.95
CA ALA A 99 13.49 3.16 -3.87
C ALA A 99 14.44 3.91 -4.78
N GLN A 100 14.14 3.96 -6.09
CA GLN A 100 14.82 4.81 -7.06
C GLN A 100 13.85 5.88 -7.59
N CYS A 101 13.03 5.58 -8.60
CA CYS A 101 12.01 6.53 -9.04
C CYS A 101 10.85 6.72 -8.03
N GLY A 102 10.66 5.78 -7.12
CA GLY A 102 9.66 5.84 -6.04
C GLY A 102 8.23 5.47 -6.46
N TYR A 103 7.97 5.22 -7.76
CA TYR A 103 6.60 5.02 -8.25
C TYR A 103 5.94 3.74 -7.71
N CYS A 104 6.66 2.63 -7.64
CA CYS A 104 6.18 1.37 -7.09
C CYS A 104 6.21 1.33 -5.56
N THR A 105 6.96 2.22 -4.93
CA THR A 105 7.27 2.17 -3.50
C THR A 105 6.03 2.14 -2.59
N PRO A 106 4.98 2.94 -2.81
CA PRO A 106 3.77 2.86 -1.99
C PRO A 106 3.13 1.46 -2.01
N GLY A 107 2.95 0.89 -3.18
CA GLY A 107 2.37 -0.46 -3.30
C GLY A 107 3.25 -1.54 -2.70
N MET A 108 4.57 -1.46 -2.88
CA MET A 108 5.54 -2.38 -2.27
C MET A 108 5.48 -2.33 -0.74
N LEU A 109 5.41 -1.13 -0.17
CA LEU A 109 5.32 -0.95 1.29
C LEU A 109 4.01 -1.51 1.84
N MET A 110 2.88 -1.35 1.15
CA MET A 110 1.61 -1.92 1.57
C MET A 110 1.62 -3.46 1.51
N ALA A 111 2.20 -4.05 0.45
CA ALA A 111 2.36 -5.49 0.34
C ALA A 111 3.28 -6.05 1.44
N ALA A 112 4.41 -5.39 1.70
CA ALA A 112 5.33 -5.77 2.77
C ALA A 112 4.69 -5.62 4.15
N LYS A 113 3.91 -4.54 4.38
CA LYS A 113 3.16 -4.36 5.63
C LYS A 113 2.16 -5.49 5.86
N ALA A 114 1.36 -5.83 4.86
CA ALA A 114 0.41 -6.94 4.95
C ALA A 114 1.10 -8.27 5.32
N LEU A 115 2.31 -8.51 4.80
CA LEU A 115 3.11 -9.67 5.19
C LEU A 115 3.55 -9.59 6.66
N LEU A 116 4.17 -8.46 7.06
CA LEU A 116 4.75 -8.33 8.40
C LEU A 116 3.69 -8.30 9.50
N ASP A 117 2.49 -7.80 9.22
CA ASP A 117 1.36 -7.83 10.16
C ASP A 117 0.89 -9.27 10.45
N ARG A 118 0.99 -10.18 9.45
CA ARG A 118 0.64 -11.60 9.59
C ARG A 118 1.80 -12.47 10.07
N ASN A 119 3.00 -12.18 9.57
CA ASN A 119 4.24 -12.90 9.89
C ASN A 119 5.35 -11.90 10.18
N PRO A 120 5.61 -11.58 11.46
CA PRO A 120 6.64 -10.61 11.84
C PRO A 120 8.09 -11.04 11.54
N GLN A 121 8.32 -12.33 11.26
CA GLN A 121 9.65 -12.88 10.97
C GLN A 121 9.62 -13.73 9.69
N PRO A 122 9.34 -13.11 8.52
CA PRO A 122 9.23 -13.85 7.28
C PRO A 122 10.61 -14.35 6.82
N SER A 123 10.60 -15.51 6.19
CA SER A 123 11.72 -15.96 5.38
C SER A 123 11.86 -15.09 4.11
N ARG A 124 13.04 -15.14 3.50
CA ARG A 124 13.26 -14.46 2.22
C ARG A 124 12.26 -14.92 1.13
N ALA A 125 11.93 -16.21 1.10
CA ALA A 125 10.97 -16.75 0.13
C ALA A 125 9.57 -16.17 0.31
N GLU A 126 9.10 -16.02 1.55
CA GLU A 126 7.81 -15.41 1.86
C GLU A 126 7.79 -13.92 1.50
N VAL A 127 8.90 -13.20 1.66
CA VAL A 127 9.02 -11.80 1.21
C VAL A 127 8.91 -11.73 -0.31
N VAL A 128 9.63 -12.57 -1.05
CA VAL A 128 9.57 -12.63 -2.52
C VAL A 128 8.14 -12.92 -2.99
N GLU A 129 7.47 -13.89 -2.38
CA GLU A 129 6.08 -14.22 -2.69
C GLU A 129 5.14 -13.05 -2.43
N ALA A 130 5.24 -12.42 -1.27
CA ALA A 130 4.36 -11.32 -0.87
C ALA A 130 4.43 -10.11 -1.81
N ILE A 131 5.62 -9.80 -2.35
CA ILE A 131 5.80 -8.66 -3.26
C ILE A 131 5.71 -9.05 -4.74
N SER A 132 5.50 -10.32 -5.08
CA SER A 132 5.48 -10.82 -6.46
C SER A 132 4.42 -10.16 -7.35
N GLY A 133 3.32 -9.70 -6.75
CA GLY A 133 2.26 -8.94 -7.43
C GLY A 133 2.60 -7.47 -7.68
N ASN A 134 3.77 -6.99 -7.24
CA ASN A 134 4.17 -5.59 -7.34
C ASN A 134 5.38 -5.44 -8.28
N ILE A 135 5.23 -4.65 -9.36
CA ILE A 135 6.28 -4.47 -10.37
C ILE A 135 7.17 -3.29 -10.01
N CYS A 136 8.49 -3.54 -9.94
CA CYS A 136 9.52 -2.51 -9.91
C CYS A 136 10.42 -2.62 -11.14
N ARG A 137 10.58 -1.53 -11.92
CA ARG A 137 11.44 -1.52 -13.11
C ARG A 137 12.87 -1.06 -12.82
N CYS A 138 13.13 -0.51 -11.63
CA CYS A 138 14.37 0.20 -11.34
C CYS A 138 15.37 -0.60 -10.48
N THR A 139 14.89 -1.23 -9.38
CA THR A 139 15.75 -1.72 -8.29
C THR A 139 16.30 -3.13 -8.49
N GLY A 140 15.70 -3.94 -9.38
CA GLY A 140 16.00 -5.36 -9.49
C GLY A 140 15.52 -6.18 -8.28
N TYR A 141 14.67 -5.61 -7.42
CA TYR A 141 14.01 -6.19 -6.24
C TYR A 141 14.92 -6.49 -5.05
N GLU A 142 16.21 -6.75 -5.23
CA GLU A 142 17.12 -7.14 -4.15
C GLU A 142 17.14 -6.14 -2.99
N PRO A 143 17.28 -4.83 -3.22
CA PRO A 143 17.21 -3.83 -2.13
C PRO A 143 15.85 -3.82 -1.43
N ILE A 144 14.75 -4.09 -2.15
CA ILE A 144 13.40 -4.13 -1.58
C ILE A 144 13.27 -5.32 -0.63
N ILE A 145 13.70 -6.52 -1.06
CA ILE A 145 13.67 -7.73 -0.24
C ILE A 145 14.51 -7.54 1.03
N ASN A 146 15.72 -7.00 0.88
CA ASN A 146 16.61 -6.72 2.01
C ASN A 146 15.99 -5.70 2.99
N ALA A 147 15.33 -4.67 2.49
CA ALA A 147 14.63 -3.68 3.31
C ALA A 147 13.50 -4.31 4.14
N VAL A 148 12.68 -5.19 3.54
CA VAL A 148 11.61 -5.88 4.27
C VAL A 148 12.18 -6.79 5.36
N LEU A 149 13.23 -7.57 5.07
CA LEU A 149 13.91 -8.42 6.04
C LEU A 149 14.57 -7.60 7.17
N ALA A 150 15.16 -6.45 6.84
CA ALA A 150 15.74 -5.54 7.83
C ALA A 150 14.65 -4.96 8.75
N ALA A 151 13.50 -4.56 8.22
CA ALA A 151 12.37 -4.10 9.01
C ALA A 151 11.86 -5.18 9.97
N ALA A 152 11.74 -6.42 9.50
CA ALA A 152 11.33 -7.58 10.31
C ALA A 152 12.30 -7.87 11.48
N SER A 153 13.61 -7.61 11.30
CA SER A 153 14.62 -7.82 12.34
C SER A 153 14.84 -6.61 13.26
N GLY A 154 13.92 -5.65 13.28
CA GLY A 154 13.99 -4.46 14.14
C GLY A 154 15.02 -3.43 13.65
N GLY A 155 15.25 -3.35 12.35
CA GLY A 155 16.07 -2.32 11.71
C GLY A 155 17.58 -2.59 11.74
N ARG A 156 18.02 -3.78 12.16
CA ARG A 156 19.44 -4.16 12.03
C ARG A 156 19.67 -4.74 10.63
N ALA A 157 20.33 -3.96 9.76
CA ALA A 157 20.85 -4.48 8.51
C ALA A 157 21.70 -5.73 8.80
N ARG A 158 21.37 -6.86 8.20
CA ARG A 158 22.31 -7.99 8.16
C ARG A 158 23.39 -7.63 7.13
N ALA A 159 24.62 -7.45 7.62
CA ALA A 159 25.80 -7.29 6.80
C ALA A 159 26.03 -8.54 5.93
#